data_7aa163356c49040cb2335f7280bd6c2b
#
_entry.id   7aa163356c49040cb2335f7280bd6c2b
#
_cell.length_a   1.000
_cell.length_b   1.000
_cell.length_c   1.000
_cell.angle_alpha   90.00
_cell.angle_beta   90.00
_cell.angle_gamma   90.00
#
_symmetry.space_group_name_H-M   'P 1'
#
loop_
_entity.id
_entity.type
_entity.pdbx_description
1 polymer ?
#
loop_
_entity_poly.entity_id
_entity_poly.type
_entity_poly.pdbx_seq_one_letter_code
_entity_poly.pdbx_strand_id
1 'polypeptide(L)'
;MTLEEYIAHLNGLAFWKEFTFAQNKFMPRPGAEFELADNLVWFGTYAIAMQLKQRNEETQDSETERSWFQNKVLGQATSEIRDTLRFLQEHEQIHITNERGHSFDIGSAELTDITKIVVFLGGRALPEDCWQTRYHISRTQGSFILLPRTII
;
A
#
# COMPACT_ATOMS: atom_id res chain seq x y z
N MET A 1 6.60 -9.72 14.52
CA MET A 1 6.41 -9.51 13.05
C MET A 1 5.43 -8.38 12.88
N THR A 2 5.85 -7.30 12.24
CA THR A 2 5.02 -6.14 11.92
C THR A 2 4.01 -6.47 10.81
N LEU A 3 3.03 -5.58 10.56
CA LEU A 3 2.10 -5.73 9.44
C LEU A 3 2.86 -5.73 8.10
N GLU A 4 3.86 -4.86 7.96
CA GLU A 4 4.69 -4.75 6.76
C GLU A 4 5.48 -6.04 6.50
N GLU A 5 6.20 -6.57 7.50
CA GLU A 5 6.92 -7.84 7.39
C GLU A 5 6.00 -9.00 7.01
N TYR A 6 4.81 -9.03 7.58
CA TYR A 6 3.83 -10.07 7.28
C TYR A 6 3.32 -9.99 5.83
N ILE A 7 2.96 -8.81 5.36
CA ILE A 7 2.49 -8.62 3.98
C ILE A 7 3.61 -8.87 2.98
N ALA A 8 4.84 -8.41 3.26
CA ALA A 8 6.00 -8.71 2.42
C ALA A 8 6.24 -10.23 2.32
N HIS A 9 6.15 -10.95 3.45
CA HIS A 9 6.26 -12.41 3.47
C HIS A 9 5.17 -13.09 2.65
N LEU A 10 3.90 -12.72 2.83
CA LEU A 10 2.78 -13.27 2.06
C LEU A 10 2.92 -13.01 0.56
N ASN A 11 3.30 -11.79 0.18
CA ASN A 11 3.52 -11.44 -1.21
C ASN A 11 4.69 -12.23 -1.82
N GLY A 12 5.77 -12.42 -1.07
CA GLY A 12 6.90 -13.25 -1.48
C GLY A 12 6.53 -14.73 -1.68
N LEU A 13 5.51 -15.24 -0.97
CA LEU A 13 4.97 -16.58 -1.17
C LEU A 13 3.99 -16.66 -2.35
N ALA A 14 3.09 -15.66 -2.47
CA ALA A 14 2.03 -15.65 -3.46
C ALA A 14 2.52 -15.24 -4.86
N PHE A 15 3.39 -14.24 -4.92
CA PHE A 15 3.87 -13.61 -6.17
C PHE A 15 5.36 -13.83 -6.43
N TRP A 16 6.03 -14.63 -5.61
CA TRP A 16 7.46 -14.84 -5.58
C TRP A 16 8.25 -13.56 -5.26
N LYS A 17 9.43 -13.74 -4.70
CA LYS A 17 10.32 -12.64 -4.29
C LYS A 17 10.85 -11.82 -5.47
N GLU A 18 10.83 -12.39 -6.66
CA GLU A 18 11.21 -11.73 -7.91
C GLU A 18 10.30 -10.55 -8.27
N PHE A 19 9.03 -10.64 -7.91
CA PHE A 19 8.00 -9.66 -8.26
C PHE A 19 7.55 -8.80 -7.08
N THR A 20 8.14 -9.01 -5.89
CA THR A 20 7.77 -8.31 -4.65
C THR A 20 8.81 -7.26 -4.29
N PHE A 21 8.37 -6.06 -4.00
CA PHE A 21 9.18 -4.88 -3.67
C PHE A 21 8.63 -4.26 -2.37
N ALA A 22 9.12 -4.73 -1.22
CA ALA A 22 8.69 -4.23 0.10
C ALA A 22 9.42 -2.94 0.50
N GLN A 23 10.63 -2.71 -0.05
CA GLN A 23 11.40 -1.48 0.16
C GLN A 23 11.61 -0.80 -1.19
N ASN A 24 10.60 -0.09 -1.64
CA ASN A 24 10.57 0.53 -2.97
C ASN A 24 10.86 2.04 -2.91
N LYS A 25 11.93 2.39 -2.20
CA LYS A 25 12.42 3.76 -2.10
C LYS A 25 13.22 4.15 -3.33
N PHE A 26 13.04 5.39 -3.78
CA PHE A 26 13.79 5.95 -4.89
C PHE A 26 14.18 7.41 -4.62
N MET A 27 15.23 7.88 -5.28
CA MET A 27 15.71 9.26 -5.17
C MET A 27 15.65 9.95 -6.53
N PRO A 28 14.60 10.73 -6.84
CA PRO A 28 14.51 11.46 -8.11
C PRO A 28 15.54 12.59 -8.21
N ARG A 29 16.07 13.05 -7.07
CA ARG A 29 17.14 14.03 -6.98
C ARG A 29 17.94 13.83 -5.69
N PRO A 30 19.22 14.27 -5.61
CA PRO A 30 20.03 14.15 -4.41
C PRO A 30 19.33 14.71 -3.16
N GLY A 31 19.23 13.91 -2.10
CA GLY A 31 18.66 14.29 -0.81
C GLY A 31 17.12 14.24 -0.74
N ALA A 32 16.43 13.83 -1.80
CA ALA A 32 14.99 13.64 -1.81
C ALA A 32 14.65 12.15 -1.99
N GLU A 33 14.57 11.40 -0.88
CA GLU A 33 14.12 10.01 -0.89
C GLU A 33 12.58 9.96 -0.79
N PHE A 34 11.97 9.20 -1.68
CA PHE A 34 10.54 8.91 -1.69
C PHE A 34 10.32 7.40 -1.66
N GLU A 35 9.18 6.99 -1.14
CA GLU A 35 8.69 5.62 -1.18
C GLU A 35 7.47 5.56 -2.08
N LEU A 36 7.41 4.57 -2.99
CA LEU A 36 6.28 4.43 -3.90
C LEU A 36 5.03 3.93 -3.18
N ALA A 37 5.19 2.90 -2.36
CA ALA A 37 4.12 2.29 -1.59
C ALA A 37 4.72 1.49 -0.42
N ASP A 38 3.94 1.16 0.62
CA ASP A 38 4.43 0.30 1.71
C ASP A 38 4.80 -1.10 1.19
N ASN A 39 4.13 -1.56 0.14
CA ASN A 39 4.49 -2.76 -0.60
C ASN A 39 4.02 -2.67 -2.06
N LEU A 40 4.83 -3.17 -2.97
CA LEU A 40 4.53 -3.21 -4.40
C LEU A 40 4.74 -4.63 -4.93
N VAL A 41 3.82 -5.11 -5.73
CA VAL A 41 4.01 -6.29 -6.58
C VAL A 41 3.97 -5.83 -8.03
N TRP A 42 4.98 -6.20 -8.82
CA TRP A 42 5.06 -5.78 -10.21
C TRP A 42 5.51 -6.92 -11.11
N PHE A 43 4.76 -7.14 -12.19
CA PHE A 43 5.12 -8.08 -13.26
C PHE A 43 4.57 -7.62 -14.61
N GLY A 44 5.49 -7.41 -15.55
CA GLY A 44 5.16 -6.92 -16.89
C GLY A 44 4.47 -5.55 -16.87
N THR A 45 3.28 -5.46 -17.44
CA THR A 45 2.48 -4.24 -17.52
C THR A 45 1.49 -4.07 -16.35
N TYR A 46 1.52 -4.98 -15.36
CA TYR A 46 0.61 -5.01 -14.22
C TYR A 46 1.32 -4.74 -12.91
N ALA A 47 0.71 -3.95 -12.04
CA ALA A 47 1.21 -3.73 -10.69
C ALA A 47 0.09 -3.75 -9.64
N ILE A 48 0.46 -4.09 -8.39
CA ILE A 48 -0.38 -3.95 -7.21
C ILE A 48 0.32 -3.01 -6.24
N ALA A 49 -0.24 -1.84 -6.00
CA ALA A 49 0.25 -0.88 -5.00
C ALA A 49 -0.53 -1.08 -3.70
N MET A 50 0.17 -1.33 -2.60
CA MET A 50 -0.41 -1.58 -1.29
C MET A 50 0.01 -0.51 -0.30
N GLN A 51 -0.96 0.04 0.45
CA GLN A 51 -0.72 0.85 1.63
C GLN A 51 -1.18 0.10 2.88
N LEU A 52 -0.39 0.18 3.94
CA LEU A 52 -0.61 -0.59 5.16
C LEU A 52 -0.91 0.37 6.32
N LYS A 53 -2.02 0.17 7.02
CA LYS A 53 -2.41 0.99 8.16
C LYS A 53 -2.64 0.12 9.39
N GLN A 54 -1.79 0.29 10.38
CA GLN A 54 -1.90 -0.41 11.65
C GLN A 54 -2.30 0.57 12.76
N ARG A 55 -3.29 0.20 13.56
CA ARG A 55 -3.65 0.91 14.77
C ARG A 55 -2.65 0.55 15.88
N ASN A 56 -1.85 1.52 16.33
CA ASN A 56 -0.81 1.29 17.33
C ASN A 56 -1.28 1.55 18.76
N GLU A 57 -2.34 2.35 18.94
CA GLU A 57 -2.91 2.68 20.23
C GLU A 57 -4.27 2.01 20.38
N GLU A 58 -4.42 1.16 21.37
CA GLU A 58 -5.72 0.57 21.67
C GLU A 58 -6.61 1.57 22.41
N THR A 59 -7.85 1.72 21.97
CA THR A 59 -8.91 2.44 22.69
C THR A 59 -10.14 1.57 22.80
N GLN A 60 -10.97 1.83 23.81
CA GLN A 60 -12.29 1.23 23.96
C GLN A 60 -13.41 2.09 23.35
N ASP A 61 -13.04 3.27 22.83
CA ASP A 61 -13.98 4.21 22.22
C ASP A 61 -14.14 3.94 20.72
N SER A 62 -15.32 3.48 20.34
CA SER A 62 -15.64 3.11 18.96
C SER A 62 -15.66 4.30 18.01
N GLU A 63 -15.97 5.52 18.49
CA GLU A 63 -15.96 6.72 17.66
C GLU A 63 -14.52 7.16 17.33
N THR A 64 -13.61 7.03 18.30
CA THR A 64 -12.17 7.25 18.06
C THR A 64 -11.62 6.25 17.03
N GLU A 65 -12.01 4.97 17.13
CA GLU A 65 -11.61 3.96 16.15
C GLU A 65 -12.23 4.22 14.77
N ARG A 66 -13.50 4.64 14.70
CA ARG A 66 -14.14 5.05 13.44
C ARG A 66 -13.42 6.25 12.80
N SER A 67 -13.08 7.25 13.59
CA SER A 67 -12.31 8.41 13.13
C SER A 67 -10.93 8.01 12.58
N TRP A 68 -10.24 7.10 13.26
CA TRP A 68 -8.99 6.55 12.77
C TRP A 68 -9.17 5.85 11.41
N PHE A 69 -10.17 4.99 11.28
CA PHE A 69 -10.46 4.31 10.01
C PHE A 69 -10.73 5.30 8.87
N GLN A 70 -11.58 6.29 9.10
CA GLN A 70 -11.90 7.30 8.11
C GLN A 70 -10.67 8.14 7.71
N ASN A 71 -9.88 8.58 8.68
CA ASN A 71 -8.74 9.46 8.42
C ASN A 71 -7.51 8.71 7.91
N LYS A 72 -7.19 7.55 8.48
CA LYS A 72 -5.96 6.81 8.13
C LYS A 72 -6.18 5.81 7.01
N VAL A 73 -7.24 5.02 7.06
CA VAL A 73 -7.49 3.97 6.06
C VAL A 73 -8.11 4.57 4.80
N LEU A 74 -9.22 5.31 4.90
CA LEU A 74 -9.89 5.88 3.75
C LEU A 74 -9.22 7.17 3.25
N GLY A 75 -8.72 8.03 4.13
CA GLY A 75 -8.13 9.33 3.79
C GLY A 75 -6.65 9.22 3.42
N GLN A 76 -5.79 8.95 4.42
CA GLN A 76 -4.34 8.99 4.24
C GLN A 76 -3.84 7.94 3.24
N ALA A 77 -4.23 6.66 3.38
CA ALA A 77 -3.78 5.60 2.48
C ALA A 77 -4.19 5.86 1.02
N THR A 78 -5.41 6.39 0.80
CA THR A 78 -5.85 6.79 -0.53
C THR A 78 -5.00 7.91 -1.11
N SER A 79 -4.61 8.90 -0.28
CA SER A 79 -3.72 9.98 -0.70
C SER A 79 -2.32 9.48 -1.04
N GLU A 80 -1.77 8.56 -0.25
CA GLU A 80 -0.45 7.95 -0.49
C GLU A 80 -0.43 7.15 -1.81
N ILE A 81 -1.47 6.36 -2.10
CA ILE A 81 -1.57 5.67 -3.40
C ILE A 81 -1.71 6.67 -4.56
N ARG A 82 -2.43 7.77 -4.38
CA ARG A 82 -2.47 8.84 -5.39
C ARG A 82 -1.07 9.40 -5.66
N ASP A 83 -0.26 9.59 -4.62
CA ASP A 83 1.11 10.06 -4.77
C ASP A 83 1.97 9.00 -5.50
N THR A 84 1.79 7.71 -5.22
CA THR A 84 2.38 6.61 -6.00
C THR A 84 2.09 6.74 -7.49
N LEU A 85 0.81 6.88 -7.85
CA LEU A 85 0.40 7.00 -9.25
C LEU A 85 0.99 8.25 -9.92
N ARG A 86 1.05 9.37 -9.17
CA ARG A 86 1.68 10.60 -9.65
C ARG A 86 3.17 10.41 -9.89
N PHE A 87 3.90 9.78 -8.97
CA PHE A 87 5.33 9.51 -9.15
C PHE A 87 5.61 8.66 -10.38
N LEU A 88 4.82 7.61 -10.60
CA LEU A 88 4.92 6.77 -11.80
C LEU A 88 4.66 7.54 -13.11
N GLN A 89 3.89 8.64 -13.07
CA GLN A 89 3.62 9.49 -14.23
C GLN A 89 4.67 10.59 -14.43
N GLU A 90 5.24 11.12 -13.33
CA GLU A 90 6.14 12.28 -13.38
C GLU A 90 7.62 11.90 -13.55
N HIS A 91 8.00 10.66 -13.24
CA HIS A 91 9.40 10.23 -13.29
C HIS A 91 9.61 9.12 -14.31
N GLU A 92 10.48 9.41 -15.30
CA GLU A 92 10.85 8.45 -16.36
C GLU A 92 11.74 7.31 -15.85
N GLN A 93 12.45 7.52 -14.73
CA GLN A 93 13.32 6.53 -14.11
C GLN A 93 13.03 6.41 -12.63
N ILE A 94 12.59 5.22 -12.22
CA ILE A 94 12.30 4.87 -10.83
C ILE A 94 12.91 3.50 -10.55
N HIS A 95 14.12 3.50 -9.99
CA HIS A 95 14.83 2.27 -9.64
C HIS A 95 14.37 1.74 -8.29
N ILE A 96 13.82 0.55 -8.27
CA ILE A 96 13.41 -0.17 -7.07
C ILE A 96 14.07 -1.55 -7.03
N THR A 97 14.25 -2.09 -5.83
CA THR A 97 14.91 -3.38 -5.61
C THR A 97 13.92 -4.40 -5.06
N ASN A 98 13.86 -5.58 -5.69
CA ASN A 98 12.98 -6.65 -5.25
C ASN A 98 13.53 -7.42 -4.03
N GLU A 99 12.75 -8.34 -3.49
CA GLU A 99 13.11 -9.18 -2.34
C GLU A 99 14.25 -10.20 -2.61
N ARG A 100 14.71 -10.28 -3.87
CA ARG A 100 15.91 -11.03 -4.29
C ARG A 100 17.16 -10.14 -4.35
N GLY A 101 17.02 -8.83 -4.19
CA GLY A 101 18.12 -7.87 -4.32
C GLY A 101 18.40 -7.43 -5.76
N HIS A 102 17.52 -7.71 -6.71
CA HIS A 102 17.66 -7.24 -8.08
C HIS A 102 16.97 -5.88 -8.26
N SER A 103 17.67 -4.94 -8.88
CA SER A 103 17.14 -3.60 -9.18
C SER A 103 16.54 -3.53 -10.58
N PHE A 104 15.39 -2.87 -10.67
CA PHE A 104 14.63 -2.66 -11.91
C PHE A 104 14.15 -1.21 -12.00
N ASP A 105 13.99 -0.71 -13.21
CA ASP A 105 13.40 0.59 -13.48
C ASP A 105 11.91 0.44 -13.81
N ILE A 106 11.04 0.73 -12.83
CA ILE A 106 9.59 0.70 -13.02
C ILE A 106 9.08 1.96 -13.75
N GLY A 107 9.83 3.06 -13.74
CA GLY A 107 9.45 4.28 -14.46
C GLY A 107 9.39 4.07 -15.96
N SER A 108 10.22 3.16 -16.51
CA SER A 108 10.18 2.75 -17.92
C SER A 108 9.12 1.70 -18.24
N ALA A 109 8.41 1.15 -17.24
CA ALA A 109 7.39 0.12 -17.45
C ALA A 109 6.12 0.75 -18.04
N GLU A 110 5.60 0.16 -19.11
CA GLU A 110 4.29 0.52 -19.67
C GLU A 110 3.16 -0.09 -18.82
N LEU A 111 2.95 0.43 -17.61
CA LEU A 111 1.91 -0.06 -16.72
C LEU A 111 0.53 0.26 -17.28
N THR A 112 -0.21 -0.77 -17.65
CA THR A 112 -1.58 -0.65 -18.18
C THR A 112 -2.64 -0.78 -17.11
N ASP A 113 -2.32 -1.46 -15.99
CA ASP A 113 -3.24 -1.66 -14.89
C ASP A 113 -2.51 -1.64 -13.55
N ILE A 114 -3.05 -0.86 -12.61
CA ILE A 114 -2.54 -0.77 -11.25
C ILE A 114 -3.69 -1.03 -10.27
N THR A 115 -3.67 -2.20 -9.65
CA THR A 115 -4.60 -2.53 -8.57
C THR A 115 -4.18 -1.82 -7.27
N LYS A 116 -5.11 -1.13 -6.65
CA LYS A 116 -4.91 -0.33 -5.44
C LYS A 116 -5.49 -1.05 -4.24
N ILE A 117 -4.65 -1.39 -3.28
CA ILE A 117 -5.05 -2.14 -2.08
C ILE A 117 -4.65 -1.36 -0.83
N VAL A 118 -5.56 -1.24 0.13
CA VAL A 118 -5.26 -0.80 1.48
C VAL A 118 -5.49 -1.97 2.43
N VAL A 119 -4.43 -2.43 3.08
CA VAL A 119 -4.51 -3.43 4.15
C VAL A 119 -4.52 -2.71 5.49
N PHE A 120 -5.47 -3.03 6.35
CA PHE A 120 -5.55 -2.37 7.64
C PHE A 120 -5.76 -3.35 8.80
N LEU A 121 -5.19 -2.98 9.94
CA LEU A 121 -5.31 -3.65 11.21
C LEU A 121 -5.85 -2.64 12.22
N GLY A 122 -7.15 -2.69 12.48
CA GLY A 122 -7.83 -1.81 13.43
C GLY A 122 -7.74 -2.30 14.87
N GLY A 123 -8.10 -1.44 15.81
CA GLY A 123 -8.27 -1.79 17.22
C GLY A 123 -9.52 -2.64 17.46
N ARG A 124 -9.61 -3.25 18.65
CA ARG A 124 -10.73 -4.14 19.04
C ARG A 124 -12.09 -3.44 19.05
N ALA A 125 -12.12 -2.14 19.34
CA ALA A 125 -13.33 -1.33 19.37
C ALA A 125 -13.71 -0.74 17.99
N LEU A 126 -13.00 -1.11 16.91
CA LEU A 126 -13.36 -0.68 15.56
C LEU A 126 -14.76 -1.23 15.21
N PRO A 127 -15.71 -0.36 14.81
CA PRO A 127 -17.07 -0.77 14.47
C PRO A 127 -17.12 -1.82 13.35
N GLU A 128 -18.12 -2.72 13.44
CA GLU A 128 -18.27 -3.84 12.52
C GLU A 128 -18.46 -3.39 11.06
N ASP A 129 -19.14 -2.30 10.80
CA ASP A 129 -19.32 -1.73 9.47
C ASP A 129 -18.00 -1.29 8.84
N CYS A 130 -17.03 -0.83 9.65
CA CYS A 130 -15.67 -0.54 9.20
C CYS A 130 -14.93 -1.83 8.81
N TRP A 131 -15.04 -2.90 9.62
CA TRP A 131 -14.47 -4.21 9.30
C TRP A 131 -15.08 -4.85 8.06
N GLN A 132 -16.34 -4.60 7.77
CA GLN A 132 -17.04 -5.13 6.61
C GLN A 132 -16.83 -4.32 5.34
N THR A 133 -16.27 -3.12 5.42
CA THR A 133 -15.99 -2.29 4.25
C THR A 133 -14.89 -2.94 3.40
N ARG A 134 -15.21 -3.31 2.15
CA ARG A 134 -14.31 -4.00 1.21
C ARG A 134 -13.85 -3.12 0.06
N TYR A 135 -14.55 -2.04 -0.20
CA TYR A 135 -14.26 -1.15 -1.31
C TYR A 135 -14.40 0.31 -0.87
N HIS A 136 -13.54 1.15 -1.42
CA HIS A 136 -13.66 2.59 -1.33
C HIS A 136 -13.53 3.19 -2.73
N ILE A 137 -14.39 4.16 -3.07
CA ILE A 137 -14.35 4.85 -4.35
C ILE A 137 -13.92 6.28 -4.13
N SER A 138 -12.73 6.62 -4.61
CA SER A 138 -12.23 7.98 -4.68
C SER A 138 -12.71 8.65 -5.95
N ARG A 139 -13.09 9.92 -5.87
CA ARG A 139 -13.52 10.70 -7.03
C ARG A 139 -12.43 10.86 -8.09
N THR A 140 -11.16 10.86 -7.68
CA THR A 140 -10.02 11.14 -8.55
C THR A 140 -9.21 9.91 -8.92
N GLN A 141 -9.27 8.84 -8.11
CA GLN A 141 -8.40 7.66 -8.25
C GLN A 141 -9.16 6.35 -8.49
N GLY A 142 -10.50 6.43 -8.60
CA GLY A 142 -11.33 5.24 -8.82
C GLY A 142 -11.40 4.32 -7.60
N SER A 143 -11.48 3.00 -7.86
CA SER A 143 -11.75 2.00 -6.84
C SER A 143 -10.48 1.55 -6.10
N PHE A 144 -10.62 1.34 -4.79
CA PHE A 144 -9.65 0.73 -3.89
C PHE A 144 -10.23 -0.52 -3.27
N ILE A 145 -9.43 -1.56 -3.13
CA ILE A 145 -9.77 -2.76 -2.37
C ILE A 145 -9.29 -2.56 -0.93
N LEU A 146 -10.17 -2.80 0.03
CA LEU A 146 -9.88 -2.72 1.46
C LEU A 146 -9.81 -4.13 2.04
N LEU A 147 -8.68 -4.49 2.63
CA LEU A 147 -8.44 -5.80 3.22
C LEU A 147 -8.23 -5.66 4.72
N PRO A 148 -9.25 -5.93 5.55
CA PRO A 148 -9.07 -5.99 6.99
C PRO A 148 -8.25 -7.22 7.36
N ARG A 149 -7.33 -7.04 8.31
CA ARG A 149 -6.65 -8.13 8.97
C ARG A 149 -7.18 -8.25 10.39
N THR A 150 -7.67 -9.42 10.75
CA THR A 150 -8.02 -9.74 12.14
C THR A 150 -6.78 -10.29 12.86
N ILE A 151 -6.52 -9.83 14.08
CA ILE A 151 -5.55 -10.49 14.97
C ILE A 151 -6.23 -11.79 15.41
N ILE A 152 -5.66 -12.92 15.02
CA ILE A 152 -6.02 -14.24 15.55
C ILE A 152 -5.19 -14.48 16.79
#